data_9150fd23526c1299c1c865bb79337565
#
_entry.id   9150fd23526c1299c1c865bb79337565
#
_cell.length_a   1.000
_cell.length_b   1.000
_cell.length_c   1.000
_cell.angle_alpha   90.00
_cell.angle_beta   90.00
_cell.angle_gamma   90.00
#
_symmetry.space_group_name_H-M   'P 1'
#
loop_
_entity.id
_entity.type
_entity.pdbx_description
1 polymer ?
#
loop_
_entity_poly.entity_id
_entity_poly.type
_entity_poly.pdbx_seq_one_letter_code
_entity_poly.pdbx_strand_id
1 'polypeptide(L)'
;MINRNVVEGIVNEWLEGKEYFLVDVTVSPDDKIVVEIDHAEGVWIDDCVELSRFIESKLDREEEDYELEVGSAGIGQPFKVLQQYLIHIDKEVEVLTKDGKKMEGVLKEADAEHFVVTVQKKVKPEGAKRPKLVDEDVTFTFDEIKYTKYLISFK
;
A
#
# COMPACT_ATOMS: atom_id res chain seq x y z
N MET A 1 9.16 19.59 -19.12
CA MET A 1 8.72 18.35 -18.46
C MET A 1 8.55 18.59 -16.96
N ILE A 2 7.40 18.19 -16.42
CA ILE A 2 7.13 18.40 -15.00
C ILE A 2 8.00 17.46 -14.17
N ASN A 3 8.64 17.99 -13.14
CA ASN A 3 9.54 17.23 -12.28
C ASN A 3 8.75 16.50 -11.18
N ARG A 4 8.94 15.20 -11.06
CA ARG A 4 8.31 14.39 -10.02
C ARG A 4 8.57 14.94 -8.61
N ASN A 5 9.78 15.40 -8.34
CA ASN A 5 10.14 15.93 -7.02
C ASN A 5 9.36 17.18 -6.67
N VAL A 6 9.04 18.02 -7.65
CA VAL A 6 8.22 19.21 -7.46
C VAL A 6 6.80 18.80 -7.06
N VAL A 7 6.23 17.83 -7.76
CA VAL A 7 4.87 17.32 -7.45
C VAL A 7 4.85 16.68 -6.06
N GLU A 8 5.86 15.87 -5.75
CA GLU A 8 5.98 15.24 -4.43
C GLU A 8 6.04 16.27 -3.31
N GLY A 9 6.80 17.34 -3.49
CA GLY A 9 6.87 18.44 -2.52
C GLY A 9 5.53 19.15 -2.31
N ILE A 10 4.79 19.37 -3.39
CA ILE A 10 3.45 19.97 -3.33
C ILE A 10 2.48 19.05 -2.55
N VAL A 11 2.51 17.77 -2.85
CA VAL A 11 1.66 16.78 -2.16
C VAL A 11 1.99 16.72 -0.67
N ASN A 12 3.28 16.68 -0.34
CA ASN A 12 3.70 16.63 1.07
C ASN A 12 3.28 17.88 1.84
N GLU A 13 3.28 19.04 1.20
CA GLU A 13 2.78 20.28 1.80
C GLU A 13 1.30 20.16 2.15
N TRP A 14 0.49 19.59 1.24
CA TRP A 14 -0.94 19.37 1.51
C TRP A 14 -1.17 18.33 2.60
N LEU A 15 -0.33 17.29 2.65
CA LEU A 15 -0.45 16.20 3.63
C LEU A 15 -0.08 16.64 5.05
N GLU A 16 0.66 17.74 5.19
CA GLU A 16 1.10 18.20 6.49
C GLU A 16 -0.08 18.44 7.45
N GLY A 17 -0.02 17.83 8.64
CA GLY A 17 -1.09 17.91 9.62
C GLY A 17 -2.29 17.02 9.34
N LYS A 18 -2.25 16.21 8.28
CA LYS A 18 -3.31 15.27 7.93
C LYS A 18 -2.88 13.82 8.19
N GLU A 19 -3.85 12.95 8.38
CA GLU A 19 -3.57 11.53 8.62
C GLU A 19 -3.35 10.74 7.32
N TYR A 20 -3.49 11.36 6.18
CA TYR A 20 -3.15 10.77 4.89
C TYR A 20 -1.64 10.68 4.73
N PHE A 21 -1.19 9.69 3.98
CA PHE A 21 0.21 9.58 3.61
C PHE A 21 0.37 9.30 2.12
N LEU A 22 1.51 9.71 1.58
CA LEU A 22 1.82 9.52 0.18
C LEU A 22 2.30 8.09 -0.08
N VAL A 23 1.67 7.41 -1.05
CA VAL A 23 2.07 6.08 -1.47
C VAL A 23 3.00 6.17 -2.68
N ASP A 24 2.62 6.95 -3.69
CA ASP A 24 3.42 7.07 -4.90
C ASP A 24 3.05 8.33 -5.69
N VAL A 25 4.03 8.86 -6.40
CA VAL A 25 3.86 9.91 -7.40
C VAL A 25 4.58 9.48 -8.65
N THR A 26 3.89 9.44 -9.77
CA THR A 26 4.50 9.17 -11.07
C THR A 26 4.22 10.30 -12.03
N VAL A 27 5.21 10.63 -12.87
CA VAL A 27 5.07 11.59 -13.94
C VAL A 27 5.55 10.90 -15.21
N SER A 28 4.65 10.69 -16.16
CA SER A 28 5.00 10.03 -17.41
C SER A 28 5.73 10.98 -18.35
N PRO A 29 6.37 10.46 -19.41
CA PRO A 29 6.98 11.32 -20.43
C PRO A 29 5.99 12.29 -21.11
N ASP A 30 4.69 11.96 -21.07
CA ASP A 30 3.61 12.79 -21.62
C ASP A 30 3.07 13.82 -20.62
N ASP A 31 3.76 14.00 -19.49
CA ASP A 31 3.33 14.86 -18.39
C ASP A 31 1.99 14.46 -17.79
N LYS A 32 1.74 13.16 -17.71
CA LYS A 32 0.61 12.62 -16.93
C LYS A 32 1.08 12.38 -15.51
N ILE A 33 0.49 13.09 -14.58
CA ILE A 33 0.80 13.01 -13.16
C ILE A 33 -0.21 12.09 -12.48
N VAL A 34 0.27 11.06 -11.79
CA VAL A 34 -0.58 10.19 -10.97
C VAL A 34 -0.10 10.23 -9.54
N VAL A 35 -0.98 10.60 -8.63
CA VAL A 35 -0.71 10.69 -7.20
C VAL A 35 -1.58 9.67 -6.47
N GLU A 36 -0.95 8.81 -5.69
CA GLU A 36 -1.64 7.82 -4.87
C GLU A 36 -1.39 8.13 -3.40
N ILE A 37 -2.48 8.26 -2.64
CA ILE A 37 -2.45 8.47 -1.19
C ILE A 37 -3.23 7.36 -0.49
N ASP A 38 -3.00 7.20 0.81
CA ASP A 38 -3.73 6.20 1.59
C ASP A 38 -3.98 6.71 3.00
N HIS A 39 -4.90 6.03 3.69
CA HIS A 39 -5.33 6.37 5.04
C HIS A 39 -5.85 5.11 5.74
N ALA A 40 -5.61 4.99 7.04
CA ALA A 40 -6.01 3.81 7.81
C ALA A 40 -7.52 3.52 7.72
N GLU A 41 -8.35 4.54 7.60
CA GLU A 41 -9.82 4.41 7.52
C GLU A 41 -10.36 4.50 6.10
N GLY A 42 -9.47 4.61 5.10
CA GLY A 42 -9.84 4.75 3.70
C GLY A 42 -9.68 6.17 3.20
N VAL A 43 -9.72 6.33 1.88
CA VAL A 43 -9.53 7.62 1.21
C VAL A 43 -10.88 8.15 0.74
N TRP A 44 -11.19 9.39 1.07
CA TRP A 44 -12.44 10.05 0.69
C TRP A 44 -12.26 10.77 -0.63
N ILE A 45 -13.25 10.65 -1.51
CA ILE A 45 -13.22 11.29 -2.84
C ILE A 45 -13.08 12.81 -2.72
N ASP A 46 -13.77 13.42 -1.76
CA ASP A 46 -13.69 14.87 -1.54
C ASP A 46 -12.27 15.34 -1.24
N ASP A 47 -11.50 14.54 -0.50
CA ASP A 47 -10.12 14.86 -0.17
C ASP A 47 -9.21 14.71 -1.39
N CYS A 48 -9.49 13.73 -2.26
CA CYS A 48 -8.76 13.61 -3.53
C CYS A 48 -9.00 14.81 -4.41
N VAL A 49 -10.23 15.32 -4.47
CA VAL A 49 -10.58 16.52 -5.24
C VAL A 49 -9.86 17.73 -4.66
N GLU A 50 -9.84 17.87 -3.33
CA GLU A 50 -9.15 18.98 -2.67
C GLU A 50 -7.64 18.96 -2.97
N LEU A 51 -7.02 17.78 -2.88
CA LEU A 51 -5.59 17.63 -3.21
C LEU A 51 -5.33 17.98 -4.68
N SER A 52 -6.19 17.49 -5.58
CA SER A 52 -6.08 17.78 -7.00
C SER A 52 -6.09 19.29 -7.27
N ARG A 53 -7.03 20.02 -6.66
CA ARG A 53 -7.12 21.47 -6.78
C ARG A 53 -5.91 22.18 -6.19
N PHE A 54 -5.39 21.66 -5.07
CA PHE A 54 -4.19 22.21 -4.44
C PHE A 54 -2.98 22.08 -5.37
N ILE A 55 -2.79 20.90 -5.98
CA ILE A 55 -1.70 20.69 -6.94
C ILE A 55 -1.85 21.62 -8.14
N GLU A 56 -3.06 21.74 -8.69
CA GLU A 56 -3.33 22.63 -9.82
C GLU A 56 -3.04 24.08 -9.49
N SER A 57 -3.23 24.51 -8.25
CA SER A 57 -2.95 25.89 -7.82
C SER A 57 -1.45 26.20 -7.77
N LYS A 58 -0.61 25.16 -7.69
CA LYS A 58 0.85 25.31 -7.60
C LYS A 58 1.55 25.07 -8.93
N LEU A 59 0.89 24.49 -9.91
CA LEU A 59 1.44 24.24 -11.23
C LEU A 59 0.77 25.13 -12.26
N ASP A 60 1.57 25.62 -13.23
CA ASP A 60 1.06 26.50 -14.27
C ASP A 60 0.93 25.73 -15.60
N ARG A 61 -0.32 25.51 -16.04
CA ARG A 61 -0.62 24.81 -17.29
C ARG A 61 -0.23 25.62 -18.52
N GLU A 62 -0.10 26.94 -18.36
CA GLU A 62 0.32 27.79 -19.47
C GLU A 62 1.82 27.65 -19.75
N GLU A 63 2.60 27.30 -18.72
CA GLU A 63 4.03 26.98 -18.89
C GLU A 63 4.23 25.58 -19.40
N GLU A 64 3.59 24.60 -18.76
CA GLU A 64 3.61 23.19 -19.16
C GLU A 64 2.25 22.58 -18.88
N ASP A 65 1.59 22.08 -19.92
CA ASP A 65 0.33 21.39 -19.74
C ASP A 65 0.56 20.00 -19.18
N TYR A 66 -0.41 19.46 -18.47
CA TYR A 66 -0.31 18.17 -17.82
C TYR A 66 -1.71 17.55 -17.62
N GLU A 67 -1.75 16.24 -17.43
CA GLU A 67 -2.90 15.53 -16.94
C GLU A 67 -2.64 15.18 -15.47
N LEU A 68 -3.67 15.29 -14.65
CA LEU A 68 -3.53 14.99 -13.22
C LEU A 68 -4.60 14.01 -12.76
N GLU A 69 -4.15 12.95 -12.12
CA GLU A 69 -5.02 11.96 -11.51
C GLU A 69 -4.60 11.79 -10.05
N VAL A 70 -5.53 11.96 -9.13
CA VAL A 70 -5.31 11.77 -7.69
C VAL A 70 -6.29 10.71 -7.20
N GLY A 71 -5.79 9.70 -6.53
CA GLY A 71 -6.63 8.63 -6.03
C GLY A 71 -6.01 7.90 -4.86
N SER A 72 -6.75 6.89 -4.38
CA SER A 72 -6.24 6.00 -3.35
C SER A 72 -5.35 4.92 -3.95
N ALA A 73 -4.42 4.41 -3.14
CA ALA A 73 -3.73 3.17 -3.46
C ALA A 73 -4.80 2.08 -3.48
N GLY A 74 -5.08 1.51 -4.65
CA GLY A 74 -6.23 0.62 -4.82
C GLY A 74 -6.16 -0.65 -4.00
N ILE A 75 -7.34 -1.15 -3.60
CA ILE A 75 -7.47 -2.45 -2.95
C ILE A 75 -7.02 -3.54 -3.93
N GLY A 76 -6.24 -4.49 -3.42
CA GLY A 76 -5.67 -5.55 -4.27
C GLY A 76 -4.39 -5.17 -4.96
N GLN A 77 -3.93 -3.93 -4.81
CA GLN A 77 -2.64 -3.50 -5.31
C GLN A 77 -1.54 -3.81 -4.29
N PRO A 78 -0.32 -4.14 -4.75
CA PRO A 78 0.77 -4.39 -3.82
C PRO A 78 1.10 -3.17 -2.95
N PHE A 79 1.49 -3.44 -1.70
CA PHE A 79 1.97 -2.37 -0.82
C PHE A 79 3.28 -1.80 -1.36
N LYS A 80 3.42 -0.49 -1.33
CA LYS A 80 4.61 0.22 -1.82
C LYS A 80 5.42 0.86 -0.70
N VAL A 81 4.78 1.17 0.44
CA VAL A 81 5.44 1.86 1.56
C VAL A 81 5.12 1.15 2.88
N LEU A 82 6.02 1.32 3.86
CA LEU A 82 5.87 0.71 5.19
C LEU A 82 4.55 1.11 5.87
N GLN A 83 4.12 2.35 5.70
CA GLN A 83 2.89 2.81 6.33
C GLN A 83 1.67 1.99 5.92
N GLN A 84 1.66 1.42 4.70
CA GLN A 84 0.60 0.53 4.26
C GLN A 84 0.58 -0.76 5.08
N TYR A 85 1.74 -1.31 5.43
CA TYR A 85 1.82 -2.45 6.34
C TYR A 85 1.27 -2.07 7.71
N LEU A 86 1.67 -0.91 8.24
CA LEU A 86 1.28 -0.48 9.57
C LEU A 86 -0.24 -0.29 9.74
N ILE A 87 -0.91 0.23 8.71
CA ILE A 87 -2.37 0.41 8.76
C ILE A 87 -3.14 -0.90 8.53
N HIS A 88 -2.47 -1.97 8.10
CA HIS A 88 -3.09 -3.27 7.85
C HIS A 88 -2.73 -4.31 8.91
N ILE A 89 -2.14 -3.89 10.02
CA ILE A 89 -1.89 -4.81 11.15
C ILE A 89 -3.23 -5.33 11.67
N ASP A 90 -3.28 -6.64 11.95
CA ASP A 90 -4.48 -7.41 12.33
C ASP A 90 -5.45 -7.66 11.16
N LYS A 91 -5.05 -7.33 9.94
CA LYS A 91 -5.84 -7.60 8.73
C LYS A 91 -5.20 -8.68 7.89
N GLU A 92 -6.02 -9.36 7.08
CA GLU A 92 -5.52 -10.42 6.19
C GLU A 92 -4.74 -9.86 5.01
N VAL A 93 -3.60 -10.47 4.72
CA VAL A 93 -2.74 -10.10 3.60
C VAL A 93 -2.29 -11.35 2.84
N GLU A 94 -1.92 -11.14 1.58
CA GLU A 94 -1.33 -12.16 0.73
C GLU A 94 0.12 -11.77 0.46
N VAL A 95 1.05 -12.69 0.67
CA VAL A 95 2.48 -12.49 0.44
C VAL A 95 2.94 -13.45 -0.65
N LEU A 96 3.60 -12.94 -1.69
CA LEU A 96 4.27 -13.75 -2.68
C LEU A 96 5.77 -13.58 -2.51
N THR A 97 6.46 -14.69 -2.26
CA THR A 97 7.91 -14.70 -2.12
C THR A 97 8.60 -14.72 -3.48
N LYS A 98 9.89 -14.37 -3.51
CA LYS A 98 10.67 -14.35 -4.76
C LYS A 98 10.85 -15.74 -5.36
N ASP A 99 10.78 -16.78 -4.53
CA ASP A 99 10.87 -18.17 -4.99
C ASP A 99 9.51 -18.73 -5.46
N GLY A 100 8.47 -17.90 -5.47
CA GLY A 100 7.17 -18.26 -6.02
C GLY A 100 6.17 -18.85 -5.04
N LYS A 101 6.45 -18.82 -3.74
CA LYS A 101 5.52 -19.28 -2.72
C LYS A 101 4.51 -18.20 -2.37
N LYS A 102 3.25 -18.57 -2.36
CA LYS A 102 2.14 -17.67 -2.00
C LYS A 102 1.60 -18.06 -0.64
N MET A 103 1.52 -17.11 0.27
CA MET A 103 1.01 -17.33 1.62
C MET A 103 -0.05 -16.30 1.95
N GLU A 104 -1.07 -16.73 2.68
CA GLU A 104 -2.15 -15.86 3.14
C GLU A 104 -2.24 -15.96 4.66
N GLY A 105 -2.39 -14.85 5.33
CA GLY A 105 -2.50 -14.81 6.78
C GLY A 105 -2.78 -13.42 7.29
N VAL A 106 -2.73 -13.27 8.62
CA VAL A 106 -2.98 -12.01 9.30
C VAL A 106 -1.64 -11.31 9.54
N LEU A 107 -1.54 -10.06 9.12
CA LEU A 107 -0.35 -9.25 9.38
C LEU A 107 -0.29 -8.91 10.86
N LYS A 108 0.73 -9.39 11.54
CA LYS A 108 0.87 -9.26 12.99
C LYS A 108 1.67 -8.03 13.40
N GLU A 109 2.80 -7.83 12.74
CA GLU A 109 3.65 -6.68 13.00
C GLU A 109 4.49 -6.35 11.78
N ALA A 110 5.00 -5.13 11.71
CA ALA A 110 5.85 -4.67 10.62
C ALA A 110 6.77 -3.56 11.10
N ASP A 111 7.98 -3.52 10.54
CA ASP A 111 8.92 -2.43 10.75
C ASP A 111 9.71 -2.15 9.46
N ALA A 112 10.73 -1.32 9.51
CA ALA A 112 11.48 -0.92 8.32
C ALA A 112 12.32 -2.05 7.70
N GLU A 113 12.54 -3.14 8.44
CA GLU A 113 13.41 -4.24 7.98
C GLU A 113 12.63 -5.51 7.66
N HIS A 114 11.56 -5.79 8.40
CA HIS A 114 10.82 -7.03 8.25
C HIS A 114 9.35 -6.89 8.67
N PHE A 115 8.57 -7.91 8.40
CA PHE A 115 7.19 -8.00 8.88
C PHE A 115 6.85 -9.46 9.21
N VAL A 116 5.85 -9.64 10.08
CA VAL A 116 5.42 -10.96 10.53
C VAL A 116 3.97 -11.20 10.13
N VAL A 117 3.71 -12.36 9.52
CA VAL A 117 2.38 -12.79 9.13
C VAL A 117 2.06 -14.08 9.86
N THR A 118 0.90 -14.12 10.53
CA THR A 118 0.41 -15.34 11.16
C THR A 118 -0.38 -16.14 10.13
N VAL A 119 0.16 -17.28 9.73
CA VAL A 119 -0.47 -18.16 8.74
C VAL A 119 -1.07 -19.39 9.44
N GLN A 120 -2.11 -19.95 8.84
CA GLN A 120 -2.72 -21.18 9.35
C GLN A 120 -2.18 -22.35 8.56
N LYS A 121 -1.64 -23.33 9.25
CA LYS A 121 -1.16 -24.58 8.65
C LYS A 121 -2.02 -25.75 9.09
N LYS A 122 -2.28 -26.66 8.17
CA LYS A 122 -2.91 -27.92 8.49
C LYS A 122 -1.83 -28.88 8.99
N VAL A 123 -1.94 -29.29 10.24
CA VAL A 123 -1.04 -30.27 10.84
C VAL A 123 -1.86 -31.45 11.29
N LYS A 124 -1.43 -32.66 10.93
CA LYS A 124 -2.06 -33.89 11.38
C LYS A 124 -1.19 -34.48 12.47
N PRO A 125 -1.54 -34.27 13.76
CA PRO A 125 -0.78 -34.86 14.86
C PRO A 125 -0.80 -36.38 14.81
N GLU A 126 0.24 -37.00 15.29
CA GLU A 126 0.30 -38.46 15.37
C GLU A 126 -0.89 -38.98 16.18
N GLY A 127 -1.60 -39.98 15.63
CA GLY A 127 -2.80 -40.54 16.25
C GLY A 127 -4.08 -39.78 16.01
N ALA A 128 -4.03 -38.63 15.34
CA ALA A 128 -5.22 -37.83 15.03
C ALA A 128 -5.88 -38.32 13.74
N LYS A 129 -7.20 -38.35 13.72
CA LYS A 129 -7.98 -38.76 12.54
C LYS A 129 -8.19 -37.63 11.57
N ARG A 130 -8.10 -36.36 12.03
CA ARG A 130 -8.32 -35.16 11.23
C ARG A 130 -7.18 -34.17 11.40
N PRO A 131 -6.83 -33.44 10.35
CA PRO A 131 -5.83 -32.38 10.49
C PRO A 131 -6.40 -31.25 11.35
N LYS A 132 -5.54 -30.63 12.10
CA LYS A 132 -5.86 -29.42 12.88
C LYS A 132 -5.22 -28.21 12.25
N LEU A 133 -5.89 -27.07 12.35
CA LEU A 133 -5.31 -25.79 11.93
C LEU A 133 -4.48 -25.26 13.10
N VAL A 134 -3.24 -24.94 12.80
CA VAL A 134 -2.29 -24.37 13.77
C VAL A 134 -1.79 -23.05 13.23
N ASP A 135 -1.80 -22.03 14.08
CA ASP A 135 -1.26 -20.73 13.72
C ASP A 135 0.26 -20.77 13.81
N GLU A 136 0.91 -20.24 12.80
CA GLU A 136 2.37 -20.12 12.75
C GLU A 136 2.75 -18.71 12.31
N ASP A 137 3.63 -18.07 13.09
CA ASP A 137 4.15 -16.76 12.77
C ASP A 137 5.34 -16.92 11.83
N VAL A 138 5.25 -16.32 10.66
CA VAL A 138 6.32 -16.34 9.66
C VAL A 138 6.88 -14.93 9.50
N THR A 139 8.17 -14.79 9.68
CA THR A 139 8.86 -13.50 9.50
C THR A 139 9.41 -13.42 8.09
N PHE A 140 9.10 -12.31 7.41
CA PHE A 140 9.62 -12.02 6.08
C PHE A 140 10.45 -10.74 6.11
N THR A 141 11.55 -10.74 5.37
CA THR A 141 12.25 -9.50 5.05
C THR A 141 11.74 -8.99 3.71
N PHE A 142 11.80 -7.68 3.50
CA PHE A 142 11.30 -7.11 2.24
C PHE A 142 12.08 -7.61 1.02
N ASP A 143 13.33 -8.04 1.22
CA ASP A 143 14.16 -8.61 0.14
C ASP A 143 13.71 -10.00 -0.31
N GLU A 144 12.97 -10.72 0.54
CA GLU A 144 12.54 -12.09 0.26
C GLU A 144 11.23 -12.18 -0.52
N ILE A 145 10.50 -11.07 -0.63
CA ILE A 145 9.16 -11.05 -1.21
C ILE A 145 9.12 -10.29 -2.53
N LYS A 146 8.18 -10.69 -3.40
CA LYS A 146 7.83 -9.93 -4.59
C LYS A 146 6.78 -8.88 -4.28
N TYR A 147 5.79 -9.23 -3.46
CA TYR A 147 4.74 -8.30 -3.07
C TYR A 147 4.01 -8.76 -1.81
N THR A 148 3.31 -7.82 -1.20
CA THR A 148 2.30 -8.05 -0.16
C THR A 148 1.06 -7.26 -0.56
N LYS A 149 -0.12 -7.89 -0.49
CA LYS A 149 -1.40 -7.27 -0.84
C LYS A 149 -2.40 -7.43 0.30
N TYR A 150 -3.27 -6.44 0.45
CA TYR A 150 -4.40 -6.57 1.35
C TYR A 150 -5.44 -7.51 0.74
N LEU A 151 -5.91 -8.49 1.55
CA LEU A 151 -6.99 -9.38 1.14
C LEU A 151 -8.31 -8.89 1.73
N ILE A 152 -9.30 -8.69 0.87
CA ILE A 152 -10.63 -8.35 1.33
C ILE A 152 -11.35 -9.67 1.65
N SER A 153 -11.85 -9.76 2.89
CA SER A 153 -12.66 -10.91 3.28
C SER A 153 -14.13 -10.58 3.08
N PHE A 154 -14.76 -11.28 2.18
CA PHE A 154 -16.21 -11.20 1.98
C PHE A 154 -16.86 -12.27 2.84
N LYS A 155 -17.31 -11.90 4.01
CA LYS A 155 -18.09 -12.80 4.87
C LYS A 155 -19.52 -12.34 4.94
#